data_a4ef3a99120b3428344d2e1f58919165
#
_entry.id   a4ef3a99120b3428344d2e1f58919165
#
_cell.length_a   1.000
_cell.length_b   1.000
_cell.length_c   1.000
_cell.angle_alpha   90.00
_cell.angle_beta   90.00
_cell.angle_gamma   90.00
#
_symmetry.space_group_name_H-M   'P 1'
#
loop_
_entity.id
_entity.type
_entity.pdbx_description
1 polymer ?
#
loop_
_entity_poly.entity_id
_entity_poly.type
_entity_poly.pdbx_seq_one_letter_code
_entity_poly.pdbx_strand_id
1 'polypeptide(L)'
;MAKSILNGKTILAVDDEPDVLSVLKEEILGKAPKCKFEKATTYEEAAKKLESQTYDVVILDIMGVRGFDLLDLAVKKNFRVAMLTAHALTPEALKRSFEMKARAYLPKEKLGEIVPFLEDVLKYEYLPGWKRLMKKLEKYFKARWGEYWKNAEANFWDDFEKITSAKW
;
A
#
# COMPACT_ATOMS: atom_id res chain seq x y z
N MET A 1 -19.76 -18.33 0.08
CA MET A 1 -18.79 -17.30 0.40
C MET A 1 -18.29 -16.62 -0.86
N ALA A 2 -18.21 -15.30 -0.81
CA ALA A 2 -17.68 -14.54 -1.94
C ALA A 2 -16.19 -14.83 -2.14
N LYS A 3 -15.78 -15.04 -3.36
CA LYS A 3 -14.37 -15.22 -3.72
C LYS A 3 -13.68 -13.85 -3.72
N SER A 4 -12.43 -13.81 -3.28
CA SER A 4 -11.65 -12.59 -3.33
C SER A 4 -11.43 -12.14 -4.78
N ILE A 5 -11.52 -10.82 -5.02
CA ILE A 5 -11.20 -10.25 -6.32
C ILE A 5 -9.71 -10.32 -6.64
N LEU A 6 -8.88 -10.69 -5.67
CA LEU A 6 -7.45 -10.93 -5.89
C LEU A 6 -7.19 -12.21 -6.69
N ASN A 7 -8.14 -13.14 -6.75
CA ASN A 7 -8.00 -14.34 -7.58
C ASN A 7 -7.78 -13.94 -9.04
N GLY A 8 -6.80 -14.56 -9.68
CA GLY A 8 -6.43 -14.25 -11.05
C GLY A 8 -5.54 -13.02 -11.22
N LYS A 9 -5.28 -12.29 -10.13
CA LYS A 9 -4.41 -11.11 -10.17
C LYS A 9 -2.96 -11.48 -9.91
N THR A 10 -2.05 -10.66 -10.42
CA THR A 10 -0.62 -10.83 -10.21
C THR A 10 -0.13 -9.74 -9.24
N ILE A 11 0.48 -10.18 -8.15
CA ILE A 11 0.98 -9.30 -7.08
C ILE A 11 2.49 -9.49 -6.93
N LEU A 12 3.21 -8.38 -6.87
CA LEU A 12 4.63 -8.38 -6.48
C LEU A 12 4.74 -7.78 -5.09
N ALA A 13 5.38 -8.49 -4.17
CA ALA A 13 5.69 -7.97 -2.83
C ALA A 13 7.20 -7.83 -2.67
N VAL A 14 7.64 -6.66 -2.22
CA VAL A 14 9.05 -6.32 -2.06
C VAL A 14 9.33 -5.93 -0.62
N ASP A 15 10.19 -6.70 0.05
CA ASP A 15 10.58 -6.47 1.43
C ASP A 15 11.90 -7.20 1.66
N ASP A 16 12.83 -6.59 2.39
CA ASP A 16 14.10 -7.24 2.70
C ASP A 16 13.99 -8.26 3.85
N GLU A 17 12.84 -8.32 4.52
CA GLU A 17 12.55 -9.28 5.58
C GLU A 17 11.77 -10.48 5.00
N PRO A 18 12.41 -11.66 4.86
CA PRO A 18 11.72 -12.83 4.30
C PRO A 18 10.47 -13.25 5.08
N ASP A 19 10.46 -13.02 6.39
CA ASP A 19 9.32 -13.37 7.24
C ASP A 19 8.07 -12.57 6.86
N VAL A 20 8.25 -11.29 6.52
CA VAL A 20 7.14 -10.43 6.07
C VAL A 20 6.57 -10.97 4.76
N LEU A 21 7.44 -11.35 3.83
CA LEU A 21 7.01 -11.91 2.54
C LEU A 21 6.25 -13.23 2.72
N SER A 22 6.70 -14.06 3.69
CA SER A 22 6.00 -15.31 4.01
C SER A 22 4.61 -15.07 4.56
N VAL A 23 4.46 -14.13 5.47
CA VAL A 23 3.14 -13.77 6.04
C VAL A 23 2.23 -13.20 4.95
N LEU A 24 2.74 -12.31 4.10
CA LEU A 24 1.97 -11.76 2.98
C LEU A 24 1.46 -12.85 2.07
N LYS A 25 2.33 -13.79 1.71
CA LYS A 25 1.97 -14.91 0.86
C LYS A 25 0.86 -15.76 1.46
N GLU A 26 1.00 -16.11 2.74
CA GLU A 26 0.00 -16.91 3.47
C GLU A 26 -1.35 -16.20 3.52
N GLU A 27 -1.35 -14.91 3.88
CA GLU A 27 -2.59 -14.14 3.97
C GLU A 27 -3.29 -14.01 2.62
N ILE A 28 -2.53 -13.68 1.58
CA ILE A 28 -3.08 -13.48 0.24
C ILE A 28 -3.58 -14.80 -0.36
N LEU A 29 -2.74 -15.82 -0.37
CA LEU A 29 -3.11 -17.12 -0.97
C LEU A 29 -4.15 -17.87 -0.14
N GLY A 30 -4.22 -17.61 1.16
CA GLY A 30 -5.26 -18.17 2.02
C GLY A 30 -6.66 -17.70 1.63
N LYS A 31 -6.79 -16.47 1.17
CA LYS A 31 -8.08 -15.87 0.74
C LYS A 31 -8.27 -15.91 -0.77
N ALA A 32 -7.18 -15.91 -1.52
CA ALA A 32 -7.19 -15.86 -2.98
C ALA A 32 -6.20 -16.88 -3.53
N PRO A 33 -6.55 -18.19 -3.50
CA PRO A 33 -5.61 -19.24 -3.88
C PRO A 33 -5.20 -19.20 -5.36
N LYS A 34 -5.96 -18.51 -6.21
CA LYS A 34 -5.64 -18.34 -7.64
C LYS A 34 -4.88 -17.05 -7.93
N CYS A 35 -4.48 -16.30 -6.91
CA CYS A 35 -3.63 -15.13 -7.07
C CYS A 35 -2.21 -15.60 -7.41
N LYS A 36 -1.56 -14.89 -8.35
CA LYS A 36 -0.15 -15.14 -8.65
C LYS A 36 0.69 -14.21 -7.79
N PHE A 37 1.44 -14.78 -6.86
CA PHE A 37 2.26 -14.04 -5.91
C PHE A 37 3.74 -14.16 -6.27
N GLU A 38 4.39 -13.01 -6.48
CA GLU A 38 5.83 -12.93 -6.71
C GLU A 38 6.46 -12.07 -5.62
N LYS A 39 7.72 -12.29 -5.35
CA LYS A 39 8.46 -11.58 -4.29
C LYS A 39 9.83 -11.13 -4.76
N ALA A 40 10.33 -10.09 -4.13
CA ALA A 40 11.70 -9.61 -4.29
C ALA A 40 12.20 -9.10 -2.94
N THR A 41 13.49 -9.30 -2.66
CA THR A 41 14.09 -8.90 -1.38
C THR A 41 15.07 -7.74 -1.51
N THR A 42 15.39 -7.32 -2.74
CA THR A 42 16.31 -6.21 -3.00
C THR A 42 15.72 -5.23 -3.99
N TYR A 43 16.23 -4.01 -3.98
CA TYR A 43 15.87 -2.99 -4.95
C TYR A 43 16.13 -3.46 -6.37
N GLU A 44 17.32 -4.02 -6.62
CA GLU A 44 17.74 -4.42 -7.96
C GLU A 44 16.83 -5.51 -8.53
N GLU A 45 16.49 -6.49 -7.73
CA GLU A 45 15.58 -7.57 -8.14
C GLU A 45 14.20 -7.03 -8.46
N ALA A 46 13.67 -6.15 -7.56
CA ALA A 46 12.37 -5.55 -7.75
C ALA A 46 12.31 -4.65 -8.99
N ALA A 47 13.33 -3.81 -9.19
CA ALA A 47 13.39 -2.91 -10.35
C ALA A 47 13.38 -3.71 -11.66
N LYS A 48 14.13 -4.81 -11.69
CA LYS A 48 14.18 -5.68 -12.86
C LYS A 48 12.82 -6.33 -13.16
N LYS A 49 12.12 -6.79 -12.12
CA LYS A 49 10.78 -7.37 -12.27
C LYS A 49 9.77 -6.33 -12.74
N LEU A 50 9.82 -5.11 -12.19
CA LEU A 50 8.92 -4.04 -12.58
C LEU A 50 9.10 -3.64 -14.05
N GLU A 51 10.31 -3.74 -14.58
CA GLU A 51 10.58 -3.43 -15.99
C GLU A 51 10.14 -4.55 -16.94
N SER A 52 10.24 -5.80 -16.50
CA SER A 52 10.05 -6.95 -17.39
C SER A 52 8.67 -7.60 -17.35
N GLN A 53 7.85 -7.29 -16.33
CA GLN A 53 6.54 -7.93 -16.13
C GLN A 53 5.50 -6.89 -15.79
N THR A 54 4.21 -7.29 -15.87
CA THR A 54 3.09 -6.44 -15.46
C THR A 54 2.48 -6.99 -14.17
N TYR A 55 2.04 -6.07 -13.31
CA TYR A 55 1.44 -6.42 -12.02
C TYR A 55 0.16 -5.63 -11.81
N ASP A 56 -0.83 -6.29 -11.20
CA ASP A 56 -2.07 -5.63 -10.81
C ASP A 56 -1.88 -4.83 -9.53
N VAL A 57 -1.08 -5.35 -8.60
CA VAL A 57 -0.74 -4.67 -7.34
C VAL A 57 0.73 -4.93 -7.03
N VAL A 58 1.41 -3.88 -6.57
CA VAL A 58 2.79 -3.96 -6.06
C VAL A 58 2.77 -3.51 -4.61
N ILE A 59 3.32 -4.34 -3.72
CA ILE A 59 3.44 -4.03 -2.30
C ILE A 59 4.90 -3.72 -2.02
N LEU A 60 5.18 -2.53 -1.50
CA LEU A 60 6.56 -2.06 -1.30
C LEU A 60 6.81 -1.69 0.15
N ASP A 61 7.84 -2.30 0.74
CA ASP A 61 8.41 -1.83 2.00
C ASP A 61 9.11 -0.48 1.75
N ILE A 62 8.89 0.49 2.63
CA ILE A 62 9.48 1.83 2.46
C ILE A 62 10.99 1.80 2.74
N MET A 63 11.37 1.18 3.85
CA MET A 63 12.78 1.09 4.26
C MET A 63 13.39 -0.25 3.80
N GLY A 64 14.69 -0.28 3.61
CA GLY A 64 15.41 -1.51 3.29
C GLY A 64 15.51 -1.85 1.80
N VAL A 65 14.51 -1.47 1.00
CA VAL A 65 14.50 -1.75 -0.45
C VAL A 65 14.33 -0.48 -1.31
N ARG A 66 14.54 0.69 -0.72
CA ARG A 66 14.33 1.98 -1.39
C ARG A 66 12.90 2.09 -1.94
N GLY A 67 11.93 1.89 -1.04
CA GLY A 67 10.52 1.77 -1.44
C GLY A 67 9.97 2.95 -2.23
N PHE A 68 10.37 4.20 -1.91
CA PHE A 68 9.89 5.36 -2.66
C PHE A 68 10.47 5.42 -4.09
N ASP A 69 11.70 4.96 -4.29
CA ASP A 69 12.26 4.86 -5.65
C ASP A 69 11.53 3.79 -6.47
N LEU A 70 11.21 2.65 -5.85
CA LEU A 70 10.42 1.61 -6.50
C LEU A 70 8.98 2.06 -6.79
N LEU A 71 8.41 2.86 -5.88
CA LEU A 71 7.09 3.46 -6.09
C LEU A 71 7.07 4.29 -7.38
N ASP A 72 8.09 5.14 -7.56
CA ASP A 72 8.18 5.96 -8.77
C ASP A 72 8.22 5.10 -10.03
N LEU A 73 9.02 4.04 -10.03
CA LEU A 73 9.10 3.11 -11.16
C LEU A 73 7.75 2.44 -11.45
N ALA A 74 7.09 1.94 -10.41
CA ALA A 74 5.81 1.23 -10.55
C ALA A 74 4.69 2.15 -11.04
N VAL A 75 4.61 3.37 -10.51
CA VAL A 75 3.60 4.35 -10.90
C VAL A 75 3.78 4.76 -12.37
N LYS A 76 5.02 4.92 -12.83
CA LYS A 76 5.30 5.22 -14.24
C LYS A 76 4.84 4.10 -15.18
N LYS A 77 4.74 2.88 -14.68
CA LYS A 77 4.19 1.74 -15.42
C LYS A 77 2.68 1.59 -15.25
N ASN A 78 2.05 2.51 -14.54
CA ASN A 78 0.62 2.48 -14.21
C ASN A 78 0.21 1.28 -13.32
N PHE A 79 1.15 0.75 -12.55
CA PHE A 79 0.83 -0.29 -11.57
C PHE A 79 0.26 0.36 -10.30
N ARG A 80 -0.69 -0.29 -9.66
CA ARG A 80 -1.24 0.16 -8.38
C ARG A 80 -0.32 -0.31 -7.26
N VAL A 81 0.03 0.61 -6.37
CA VAL A 81 1.03 0.34 -5.32
C VAL A 81 0.44 0.55 -3.94
N ALA A 82 0.72 -0.40 -3.04
CA ALA A 82 0.46 -0.28 -1.62
C ALA A 82 1.82 -0.20 -0.90
N MET A 83 2.03 0.88 -0.13
CA MET A 83 3.21 0.99 0.71
C MET A 83 2.97 0.24 2.02
N LEU A 84 3.99 -0.42 2.53
CA LEU A 84 3.90 -1.22 3.75
C LEU A 84 5.11 -0.89 4.62
N THR A 85 4.91 -0.55 5.90
CA THR A 85 6.03 -0.10 6.72
C THR A 85 5.88 -0.41 8.20
N ALA A 86 7.03 -0.68 8.85
CA ALA A 86 7.16 -0.67 10.30
C ALA A 86 8.07 0.49 10.72
N HIS A 87 9.17 0.70 10.00
CA HIS A 87 10.20 1.67 10.38
C HIS A 87 9.92 3.09 9.90
N ALA A 88 9.22 3.24 8.80
CA ALA A 88 8.83 4.56 8.27
C ALA A 88 7.35 4.85 8.55
N LEU A 89 6.88 4.52 9.75
CA LEU A 89 5.50 4.77 10.17
C LEU A 89 5.39 6.16 10.75
N THR A 90 5.31 7.17 9.87
CA THR A 90 5.24 8.59 10.22
C THR A 90 4.21 9.31 9.37
N PRO A 91 3.65 10.44 9.87
CA PRO A 91 2.74 11.26 9.07
C PRO A 91 3.39 11.77 7.78
N GLU A 92 4.69 12.05 7.80
CA GLU A 92 5.45 12.52 6.64
C GLU A 92 5.52 11.44 5.55
N ALA A 93 5.77 10.19 5.94
CA ALA A 93 5.80 9.07 4.99
C ALA A 93 4.41 8.77 4.43
N LEU A 94 3.37 8.91 5.24
CA LEU A 94 1.97 8.79 4.78
C LEU A 94 1.67 9.84 3.71
N LYS A 95 1.98 11.11 4.01
CA LYS A 95 1.78 12.22 3.07
C LYS A 95 2.54 11.99 1.77
N ARG A 96 3.82 11.60 1.87
CA ARG A 96 4.67 11.33 0.70
C ARG A 96 4.11 10.20 -0.17
N SER A 97 3.62 9.13 0.45
CA SER A 97 3.01 8.01 -0.26
C SER A 97 1.80 8.49 -1.08
N PHE A 98 0.94 9.31 -0.47
CA PHE A 98 -0.20 9.90 -1.15
C PHE A 98 0.25 10.77 -2.32
N GLU A 99 1.18 11.70 -2.09
CA GLU A 99 1.64 12.65 -3.11
C GLU A 99 2.34 11.96 -4.29
N MET A 100 3.03 10.86 -4.04
CA MET A 100 3.70 10.07 -5.06
C MET A 100 2.78 9.06 -5.76
N LYS A 101 1.48 9.11 -5.49
CA LYS A 101 0.46 8.30 -6.16
C LYS A 101 0.42 6.84 -5.77
N ALA A 102 0.96 6.47 -4.60
CA ALA A 102 0.64 5.17 -4.02
C ALA A 102 -0.87 5.12 -3.75
N ARG A 103 -1.44 3.93 -3.76
CA ARG A 103 -2.88 3.71 -3.52
C ARG A 103 -3.20 3.39 -2.08
N ALA A 104 -2.19 3.04 -1.28
CA ALA A 104 -2.36 2.72 0.13
C ALA A 104 -1.05 2.91 0.88
N TYR A 105 -1.17 3.08 2.19
CA TYR A 105 -0.06 3.15 3.13
C TYR A 105 -0.49 2.36 4.36
N LEU A 106 0.20 1.24 4.61
CA LEU A 106 -0.26 0.25 5.57
C LEU A 106 0.81 -0.04 6.62
N PRO A 107 0.45 -0.01 7.90
CA PRO A 107 1.34 -0.47 8.95
C PRO A 107 1.55 -2.00 8.87
N LYS A 108 2.77 -2.46 9.10
CA LYS A 108 3.04 -3.92 9.12
C LYS A 108 2.25 -4.64 10.23
N GLU A 109 1.83 -3.93 11.26
CA GLU A 109 0.95 -4.48 12.30
C GLU A 109 -0.41 -4.93 11.74
N LYS A 110 -0.79 -4.44 10.55
CA LYS A 110 -2.05 -4.77 9.91
C LYS A 110 -1.94 -5.87 8.85
N LEU A 111 -0.81 -6.61 8.83
CA LEU A 111 -0.60 -7.69 7.86
C LEU A 111 -1.71 -8.76 7.89
N GLY A 112 -2.25 -9.06 9.06
CA GLY A 112 -3.36 -10.03 9.18
C GLY A 112 -4.65 -9.57 8.52
N GLU A 113 -4.74 -8.30 8.15
CA GLU A 113 -5.92 -7.71 7.48
C GLU A 113 -5.58 -7.21 6.09
N ILE A 114 -4.45 -7.67 5.50
CA ILE A 114 -3.95 -7.11 4.25
C ILE A 114 -4.91 -7.29 3.07
N VAL A 115 -5.62 -8.41 3.01
CA VAL A 115 -6.47 -8.73 1.86
C VAL A 115 -7.56 -7.70 1.62
N PRO A 116 -8.37 -7.29 2.63
CA PRO A 116 -9.37 -6.23 2.40
C PRO A 116 -8.74 -4.92 1.91
N PHE A 117 -7.55 -4.56 2.38
CA PHE A 117 -6.87 -3.34 1.92
C PHE A 117 -6.45 -3.47 0.45
N LEU A 118 -5.92 -4.63 0.05
CA LEU A 118 -5.53 -4.85 -1.35
C LEU A 118 -6.74 -4.91 -2.28
N GLU A 119 -7.85 -5.47 -1.82
CA GLU A 119 -9.11 -5.47 -2.57
C GLU A 119 -9.57 -4.04 -2.82
N ASP A 120 -9.48 -3.17 -1.81
CA ASP A 120 -9.81 -1.75 -1.97
C ASP A 120 -8.90 -1.05 -2.98
N VAL A 121 -7.60 -1.38 -3.00
CA VAL A 121 -6.65 -0.83 -3.98
C VAL A 121 -7.10 -1.14 -5.41
N LEU A 122 -7.60 -2.35 -5.65
CA LEU A 122 -8.09 -2.76 -6.96
C LEU A 122 -9.45 -2.18 -7.30
N LYS A 123 -10.32 -2.06 -6.30
CA LYS A 123 -11.73 -1.73 -6.50
C LYS A 123 -11.99 -0.24 -6.67
N TYR A 124 -11.25 0.60 -5.93
CA TYR A 124 -11.52 2.04 -5.87
C TYR A 124 -10.50 2.83 -6.68
N GLU A 125 -10.94 3.96 -7.24
CA GLU A 125 -10.05 4.94 -7.85
C GLU A 125 -9.20 5.62 -6.77
N TYR A 126 -8.21 6.39 -7.19
CA TYR A 126 -7.19 6.95 -6.31
C TYR A 126 -7.77 7.75 -5.13
N LEU A 127 -8.59 8.76 -5.40
CA LEU A 127 -9.08 9.62 -4.32
C LEU A 127 -10.14 8.93 -3.44
N PRO A 128 -11.17 8.26 -3.99
CA PRO A 128 -12.10 7.51 -3.14
C PRO A 128 -11.42 6.42 -2.33
N GLY A 129 -10.42 5.76 -2.91
CA GLY A 129 -9.63 4.74 -2.21
C GLY A 129 -8.90 5.29 -0.99
N TRP A 130 -8.28 6.46 -1.14
CA TRP A 130 -7.58 7.10 -0.02
C TRP A 130 -8.53 7.57 1.08
N LYS A 131 -9.69 8.09 0.71
CA LYS A 131 -10.71 8.45 1.70
C LYS A 131 -11.11 7.23 2.54
N ARG A 132 -11.35 6.12 1.87
CA ARG A 132 -11.74 4.87 2.52
C ARG A 132 -10.61 4.32 3.41
N LEU A 133 -9.37 4.37 2.94
CA LEU A 133 -8.20 3.94 3.69
C LEU A 133 -8.05 4.74 4.98
N MET A 134 -8.11 6.06 4.89
CA MET A 134 -7.98 6.94 6.04
C MET A 134 -9.08 6.69 7.07
N LYS A 135 -10.29 6.41 6.62
CA LYS A 135 -11.39 6.05 7.50
C LYS A 135 -11.12 4.76 8.27
N LYS A 136 -10.59 3.75 7.59
CA LYS A 136 -10.25 2.46 8.20
C LYS A 136 -9.10 2.56 9.20
N LEU A 137 -8.14 3.45 8.96
CA LEU A 137 -6.93 3.57 9.78
C LEU A 137 -6.94 4.76 10.74
N GLU A 138 -8.02 5.53 10.79
CA GLU A 138 -8.10 6.74 11.62
C GLU A 138 -7.76 6.47 13.09
N LYS A 139 -8.38 5.46 13.68
CA LYS A 139 -8.14 5.11 15.09
C LYS A 139 -6.69 4.67 15.32
N TYR A 140 -6.15 3.90 14.40
CA TYR A 140 -4.77 3.44 14.47
C TYR A 140 -3.79 4.61 14.46
N PHE A 141 -3.96 5.54 13.52
CA PHE A 141 -3.07 6.69 13.41
C PHE A 141 -3.18 7.62 14.62
N LYS A 142 -4.39 7.86 15.14
CA LYS A 142 -4.59 8.65 16.36
C LYS A 142 -3.92 8.00 17.57
N ALA A 143 -4.03 6.70 17.71
CA ALA A 143 -3.38 5.97 18.80
C ALA A 143 -1.86 6.01 18.69
N ARG A 144 -1.33 5.98 17.47
CA ARG A 144 0.11 5.92 17.20
C ARG A 144 0.78 7.29 17.25
N TRP A 145 0.13 8.32 16.67
CA TRP A 145 0.71 9.65 16.46
C TRP A 145 0.06 10.76 17.31
N GLY A 146 -0.95 10.44 18.11
CA GLY A 146 -1.69 11.41 18.91
C GLY A 146 -2.91 11.93 18.18
N GLU A 147 -3.87 12.46 18.97
CA GLU A 147 -5.17 12.93 18.44
C GLU A 147 -5.02 14.07 17.42
N TYR A 148 -4.03 14.92 17.61
CA TYR A 148 -3.85 16.13 16.78
C TYR A 148 -2.69 16.02 15.80
N TRP A 149 -2.37 14.80 15.35
CA TRP A 149 -1.21 14.58 14.49
C TRP A 149 -1.27 15.32 13.16
N LYS A 150 -2.46 15.65 12.67
CA LYS A 150 -2.64 16.39 11.42
C LYS A 150 -2.27 17.87 11.53
N ASN A 151 -2.21 18.41 12.76
CA ASN A 151 -2.00 19.84 12.96
C ASN A 151 -0.67 20.37 12.44
N ALA A 152 0.37 19.53 12.43
CA ALA A 152 1.68 19.93 11.90
C ALA A 152 1.63 20.28 10.41
N GLU A 153 0.67 19.72 9.68
CA GLU A 153 0.48 19.94 8.24
C GLU A 153 -1.01 20.19 7.97
N ALA A 154 -1.62 21.08 8.75
CA ALA A 154 -3.07 21.30 8.71
C ALA A 154 -3.57 21.66 7.32
N ASN A 155 -2.86 22.52 6.58
CA ASN A 155 -3.28 22.92 5.23
C ASN A 155 -3.36 21.72 4.28
N PHE A 156 -2.36 20.83 4.36
CA PHE A 156 -2.36 19.62 3.53
C PHE A 156 -3.56 18.72 3.86
N TRP A 157 -3.79 18.46 5.15
CA TRP A 157 -4.86 17.54 5.55
C TRP A 157 -6.25 18.12 5.33
N ASP A 158 -6.41 19.44 5.45
CA ASP A 158 -7.66 20.10 5.11
C ASP A 158 -7.95 19.96 3.60
N ASP A 159 -6.96 20.19 2.77
CA ASP A 159 -7.10 20.01 1.32
C ASP A 159 -7.37 18.55 0.96
N PHE A 160 -6.65 17.63 1.60
CA PHE A 160 -6.87 16.19 1.41
C PHE A 160 -8.34 15.82 1.67
N GLU A 161 -8.89 16.29 2.78
CA GLU A 161 -10.27 15.98 3.14
C GLU A 161 -11.26 16.54 2.11
N LYS A 162 -11.04 17.74 1.63
CA LYS A 162 -11.88 18.37 0.60
C LYS A 162 -11.80 17.60 -0.72
N ILE A 163 -10.61 17.26 -1.18
CA ILE A 163 -10.41 16.56 -2.46
C ILE A 163 -11.01 15.16 -2.41
N THR A 164 -10.78 14.43 -1.31
CA THR A 164 -11.25 13.06 -1.20
C THR A 164 -12.74 12.96 -0.90
N SER A 165 -13.37 14.05 -0.44
CA SER A 165 -14.81 14.10 -0.15
C SER A 165 -15.65 14.60 -1.31
N ALA A 166 -15.03 15.03 -2.41
CA ALA A 166 -15.76 15.45 -3.60
C ALA A 166 -16.55 14.28 -4.19
N LYS A 167 -17.67 14.60 -4.86
CA LYS A 167 -18.46 13.57 -5.55
C LYS A 167 -17.78 13.19 -6.86
N TRP A 168 -17.69 11.90 -7.09
CA TRP A 168 -17.04 11.32 -8.28
C TRP A 168 -18.02 10.62 -9.19
#